data_083430986ac926fa0a864b2ffc67bdbc
#
_entry.id   083430986ac926fa0a864b2ffc67bdbc
#
_cell.length_a   1.000
_cell.length_b   1.000
_cell.length_c   1.000
_cell.angle_alpha   90.00
_cell.angle_beta   90.00
_cell.angle_gamma   90.00
#
_symmetry.space_group_name_H-M   'P 1'
#
loop_
_entity.id
_entity.type
_entity.pdbx_description
1 polymer ?
#
loop_
_entity_poly.entity_id
_entity_poly.type
_entity_poly.pdbx_seq_one_letter_code
_entity_poly.pdbx_strand_id
1 'polypeptide(L)'
;MLSSDQNPATCVDADPGRQAALPLCVDLDGTLIHGDLLWECIVLLLKKNPFTLLLLPFWLVSGGRANVKRQLAKRVSLKPGNIAYNREVLDFLETEHRRGRSLVLVTAADQELAEAVAAHIGIFHRVHGSRQGKNLKGRAKAELLCSIFGDRGFEYAGDSPSDMHVWRISNGAYVVGSETTAERAASVTEVRRWFPRRKGNLSCWSRAIRVHHWSKNLLMLVPILLAHRLSWHTLLLTLAGTVLFGLCASGVYVFNDLLDLSLIHI
;
A
#
# COMPACT_ATOMS: atom_id res chain seq x y z
N MET A 1 5.58 3.14 61.82
CA MET A 1 5.67 1.69 61.63
C MET A 1 5.40 1.42 60.16
N LEU A 2 6.44 0.97 59.52
CA LEU A 2 6.56 0.67 58.10
C LEU A 2 5.77 -0.58 57.77
N SER A 3 5.15 -0.64 56.62
CA SER A 3 4.99 -1.89 55.90
C SER A 3 4.97 -1.59 54.37
N SER A 4 6.03 -1.97 53.75
CA SER A 4 6.27 -2.06 52.34
C SER A 4 5.63 -3.34 51.80
N ASP A 5 4.71 -3.23 50.86
CA ASP A 5 4.32 -4.36 50.02
C ASP A 5 4.90 -4.19 48.63
N GLN A 6 6.04 -4.85 48.45
CA GLN A 6 6.62 -5.14 47.16
C GLN A 6 5.81 -6.26 46.52
N ASN A 7 5.18 -5.98 45.40
CA ASN A 7 4.58 -6.98 44.54
C ASN A 7 5.68 -7.53 43.59
N PRO A 8 6.04 -8.82 43.68
CA PRO A 8 7.03 -9.40 42.79
C PRO A 8 6.39 -9.65 41.44
N ALA A 9 6.99 -9.01 40.42
CA ALA A 9 6.74 -9.32 39.02
C ALA A 9 6.92 -10.84 38.80
N THR A 10 5.83 -11.51 38.47
CA THR A 10 5.85 -12.91 38.03
C THR A 10 6.67 -13.01 36.74
N CYS A 11 7.88 -13.52 36.89
CA CYS A 11 8.66 -14.06 35.77
C CYS A 11 7.87 -15.24 35.20
N VAL A 12 7.34 -15.07 34.00
CA VAL A 12 6.82 -16.20 33.22
C VAL A 12 8.02 -17.01 32.80
N ASP A 13 8.09 -18.24 33.28
CA ASP A 13 9.12 -19.22 32.97
C ASP A 13 9.24 -19.38 31.44
N ALA A 14 10.34 -18.90 30.90
CA ALA A 14 10.71 -19.13 29.52
C ALA A 14 11.23 -20.57 29.42
N ASP A 15 10.52 -21.38 28.65
CA ASP A 15 10.94 -22.74 28.25
C ASP A 15 12.33 -22.64 27.56
N PRO A 16 13.40 -23.22 28.12
CA PRO A 16 14.76 -23.05 27.63
C PRO A 16 15.06 -23.77 26.29
N GLY A 17 14.07 -24.42 25.68
CA GLY A 17 14.21 -25.15 24.42
C GLY A 17 13.74 -24.40 23.18
N ARG A 18 13.05 -23.26 23.30
CA ARG A 18 12.52 -22.47 22.18
C ARG A 18 13.44 -21.28 21.97
N GLN A 19 14.40 -21.40 21.04
CA GLN A 19 15.07 -20.20 20.51
C GLN A 19 13.99 -19.23 20.09
N ALA A 20 13.83 -18.14 20.86
CA ALA A 20 12.80 -17.14 20.59
C ALA A 20 13.01 -16.62 19.17
N ALA A 21 12.07 -16.93 18.27
CA ALA A 21 12.15 -16.48 16.90
C ALA A 21 12.24 -14.95 16.89
N LEU A 22 13.19 -14.40 16.12
CA LEU A 22 13.37 -12.96 16.01
C LEU A 22 12.04 -12.27 15.64
N PRO A 23 11.75 -11.09 16.19
CA PRO A 23 10.55 -10.35 15.85
C PRO A 23 10.47 -10.10 14.35
N LEU A 24 9.29 -10.24 13.77
CA LEU A 24 9.03 -9.95 12.37
C LEU A 24 8.39 -8.58 12.24
N CYS A 25 9.12 -7.66 11.64
CA CYS A 25 8.64 -6.33 11.29
C CYS A 25 8.03 -6.35 9.89
N VAL A 26 6.84 -5.78 9.75
CA VAL A 26 6.03 -5.88 8.52
C VAL A 26 5.68 -4.49 8.03
N ASP A 27 5.92 -4.21 6.75
CA ASP A 27 5.39 -3.02 6.08
C ASP A 27 3.90 -3.17 5.77
N LEU A 28 3.23 -2.05 5.62
CA LEU A 28 1.79 -2.00 5.34
C LEU A 28 1.52 -1.85 3.83
N ASP A 29 1.92 -0.70 3.28
CA ASP A 29 1.62 -0.32 1.91
C ASP A 29 2.39 -1.20 0.91
N GLY A 30 1.66 -1.87 0.01
CA GLY A 30 2.27 -2.76 -0.96
C GLY A 30 2.72 -4.13 -0.43
N THR A 31 2.79 -4.33 0.88
CA THR A 31 3.17 -5.58 1.54
C THR A 31 1.96 -6.30 2.14
N LEU A 32 1.39 -5.76 3.20
CA LEU A 32 0.21 -6.32 3.87
C LEU A 32 -1.09 -5.99 3.12
N ILE A 33 -1.12 -4.85 2.44
CA ILE A 33 -2.22 -4.43 1.56
C ILE A 33 -1.74 -4.34 0.11
N HIS A 34 -2.65 -4.59 -0.85
CA HIS A 34 -2.32 -4.52 -2.27
C HIS A 34 -2.09 -3.10 -2.79
N GLY A 35 -2.56 -2.08 -2.10
CA GLY A 35 -2.48 -0.67 -2.46
C GLY A 35 -1.65 0.17 -1.50
N ASP A 36 -1.85 1.47 -1.58
CA ASP A 36 -1.31 2.48 -0.67
C ASP A 36 -2.50 3.13 0.07
N LEU A 37 -2.45 3.15 1.40
CA LEU A 37 -3.50 3.77 2.24
C LEU A 37 -3.78 5.23 1.87
N LEU A 38 -2.78 5.93 1.35
CA LEU A 38 -2.97 7.30 0.88
C LEU A 38 -3.99 7.37 -0.27
N TRP A 39 -3.90 6.43 -1.24
CA TRP A 39 -4.86 6.36 -2.34
C TRP A 39 -6.27 6.01 -1.86
N GLU A 40 -6.40 5.06 -0.95
CA GLU A 40 -7.69 4.72 -0.34
C GLU A 40 -8.32 5.95 0.34
N CYS A 41 -7.54 6.71 1.10
CA CYS A 41 -7.99 7.95 1.72
C CYS A 41 -8.40 9.01 0.70
N ILE A 42 -7.67 9.17 -0.41
CA ILE A 42 -8.00 10.11 -1.49
C ILE A 42 -9.33 9.72 -2.15
N VAL A 43 -9.53 8.45 -2.47
CA VAL A 43 -10.77 7.95 -3.07
C VAL A 43 -11.97 8.16 -2.14
N LEU A 44 -11.81 7.86 -0.85
CA LEU A 44 -12.86 8.09 0.15
C LEU A 44 -13.17 9.59 0.34
N LEU A 45 -12.14 10.45 0.29
CA LEU A 45 -12.34 11.90 0.37
C LEU A 45 -13.06 12.43 -0.88
N LEU A 46 -12.69 11.94 -2.07
CA LEU A 46 -13.34 12.30 -3.33
C LEU A 46 -14.84 11.99 -3.28
N LYS A 47 -15.23 10.86 -2.71
CA LYS A 47 -16.64 10.49 -2.53
C LYS A 47 -17.37 11.36 -1.54
N LYS A 48 -16.73 11.69 -0.41
CA LYS A 48 -17.36 12.47 0.66
C LYS A 48 -17.50 13.94 0.27
N ASN A 49 -16.45 14.52 -0.29
CA ASN A 49 -16.41 15.93 -0.72
C ASN A 49 -15.29 16.16 -1.74
N PRO A 50 -15.60 16.13 -3.05
CA PRO A 50 -14.60 16.30 -4.11
C PRO A 50 -13.89 17.66 -4.06
N PHE A 51 -14.55 18.72 -3.57
CA PHE A 51 -13.96 20.05 -3.48
C PHE A 51 -12.80 20.12 -2.47
N THR A 52 -12.77 19.24 -1.49
CA THR A 52 -11.66 19.17 -0.52
C THR A 52 -10.33 18.76 -1.19
N LEU A 53 -10.38 18.08 -2.34
CA LEU A 53 -9.18 17.74 -3.11
C LEU A 53 -8.44 18.97 -3.65
N LEU A 54 -9.14 20.09 -3.85
CA LEU A 54 -8.51 21.36 -4.25
C LEU A 54 -7.54 21.90 -3.18
N LEU A 55 -7.66 21.43 -1.93
CA LEU A 55 -6.74 21.77 -0.85
C LEU A 55 -5.45 20.92 -0.84
N LEU A 56 -5.38 19.87 -1.62
CA LEU A 56 -4.18 18.99 -1.68
C LEU A 56 -2.89 19.75 -2.03
N PRO A 57 -2.85 20.64 -3.05
CA PRO A 57 -1.67 21.42 -3.35
C PRO A 57 -1.26 22.32 -2.18
N PHE A 58 -2.21 22.94 -1.50
CA PHE A 58 -1.96 23.78 -0.33
C PHE A 58 -1.37 22.96 0.83
N TRP A 59 -1.91 21.78 1.12
CA TRP A 59 -1.37 20.90 2.17
C TRP A 59 0.02 20.37 1.81
N LEU A 60 0.29 20.16 0.52
CA LEU A 60 1.60 19.73 0.06
C LEU A 60 2.66 20.81 0.26
N VAL A 61 2.32 22.07 -0.05
CA VAL A 61 3.23 23.21 0.11
C VAL A 61 3.44 23.56 1.59
N SER A 62 2.39 23.47 2.42
CA SER A 62 2.45 23.87 3.84
C SER A 62 3.16 22.89 4.77
N GLY A 63 3.38 21.65 4.35
CA GLY A 63 4.00 20.63 5.23
C GLY A 63 4.37 19.32 4.54
N GLY A 64 4.46 19.34 3.21
CA GLY A 64 4.89 18.19 2.43
C GLY A 64 3.93 16.99 2.50
N ARG A 65 4.42 15.83 2.06
CA ARG A 65 3.63 14.58 2.01
C ARG A 65 3.12 14.11 3.37
N ALA A 66 3.86 14.38 4.43
CA ALA A 66 3.44 13.99 5.79
C ALA A 66 2.19 14.77 6.23
N ASN A 67 2.12 16.08 5.92
CA ASN A 67 0.95 16.89 6.20
C ASN A 67 -0.27 16.43 5.39
N VAL A 68 -0.10 16.12 4.10
CA VAL A 68 -1.18 15.56 3.26
C VAL A 68 -1.76 14.30 3.89
N LYS A 69 -0.93 13.32 4.25
CA LYS A 69 -1.35 12.06 4.90
C LYS A 69 -2.18 12.33 6.16
N ARG A 70 -1.69 13.23 7.01
CA ARG A 70 -2.38 13.60 8.26
C ARG A 70 -3.71 14.30 8.02
N GLN A 71 -3.78 15.25 7.06
CA GLN A 71 -5.01 15.96 6.75
C GLN A 71 -6.08 15.03 6.15
N LEU A 72 -5.64 14.04 5.37
CA LEU A 72 -6.50 12.98 4.85
C LEU A 72 -6.98 12.07 5.98
N ALA A 73 -6.08 11.57 6.82
CA ALA A 73 -6.43 10.71 7.96
C ALA A 73 -7.51 11.32 8.87
N LYS A 74 -7.41 12.62 9.16
CA LYS A 74 -8.39 13.34 9.99
C LYS A 74 -9.78 13.52 9.36
N ARG A 75 -9.88 13.50 8.01
CA ARG A 75 -11.14 13.81 7.29
C ARG A 75 -11.85 12.57 6.80
N VAL A 76 -11.12 11.47 6.70
CA VAL A 76 -11.61 10.21 6.18
C VAL A 76 -11.72 9.21 7.31
N SER A 77 -12.90 8.64 7.49
CA SER A 77 -13.10 7.49 8.37
C SER A 77 -12.78 6.23 7.56
N LEU A 78 -11.53 5.79 7.62
CA LEU A 78 -11.12 4.53 7.00
C LEU A 78 -11.79 3.38 7.77
N LYS A 79 -12.48 2.49 7.04
CA LYS A 79 -12.99 1.24 7.60
C LYS A 79 -11.98 0.14 7.26
N PRO A 80 -11.18 -0.36 8.22
CA PRO A 80 -10.13 -1.34 7.92
C PRO A 80 -10.64 -2.61 7.26
N GLY A 81 -11.90 -3.01 7.54
CA GLY A 81 -12.52 -4.18 6.90
C GLY A 81 -12.72 -4.08 5.38
N ASN A 82 -12.64 -2.87 4.82
CA ASN A 82 -12.83 -2.63 3.38
C ASN A 82 -11.50 -2.55 2.61
N ILE A 83 -10.37 -2.73 3.29
CA ILE A 83 -9.05 -2.69 2.66
C ILE A 83 -8.76 -4.03 1.96
N ALA A 84 -8.19 -3.96 0.76
CA ALA A 84 -7.76 -5.13 0.02
C ALA A 84 -6.45 -5.70 0.60
N TYR A 85 -6.57 -6.59 1.58
CA TYR A 85 -5.41 -7.26 2.19
C TYR A 85 -4.79 -8.28 1.25
N ASN A 86 -3.46 -8.41 1.32
CA ASN A 86 -2.71 -9.50 0.69
C ASN A 86 -2.92 -10.78 1.52
N ARG A 87 -3.85 -11.63 1.10
CA ARG A 87 -4.25 -12.82 1.85
C ARG A 87 -3.09 -13.77 2.10
N GLU A 88 -2.22 -13.97 1.11
CA GLU A 88 -1.08 -14.88 1.25
C GLU A 88 -0.11 -14.42 2.35
N VAL A 89 0.14 -13.10 2.43
CA VAL A 89 0.96 -12.52 3.50
C VAL A 89 0.23 -12.57 4.83
N LEU A 90 -1.06 -12.26 4.85
CA LEU A 90 -1.86 -12.27 6.09
C LEU A 90 -1.93 -13.68 6.69
N ASP A 91 -2.23 -14.71 5.90
CA ASP A 91 -2.27 -16.12 6.34
C ASP A 91 -0.92 -16.57 6.90
N PHE A 92 0.17 -16.11 6.29
CA PHE A 92 1.52 -16.36 6.79
C PHE A 92 1.74 -15.68 8.15
N LEU A 93 1.38 -14.41 8.29
CA LEU A 93 1.53 -13.65 9.56
C LEU A 93 0.68 -14.26 10.68
N GLU A 94 -0.54 -14.67 10.39
CA GLU A 94 -1.39 -15.36 11.36
C GLU A 94 -0.76 -16.69 11.83
N THR A 95 -0.11 -17.40 10.90
CA THR A 95 0.61 -18.63 11.24
C THR A 95 1.80 -18.35 12.16
N GLU A 96 2.58 -17.31 11.87
CA GLU A 96 3.71 -16.89 12.71
C GLU A 96 3.22 -16.37 14.08
N HIS A 97 2.11 -15.65 14.12
CA HIS A 97 1.47 -15.21 15.37
C HIS A 97 1.05 -16.40 16.25
N ARG A 98 0.38 -17.41 15.65
CA ARG A 98 -0.01 -18.65 16.36
C ARG A 98 1.20 -19.45 16.86
N ARG A 99 2.35 -19.31 16.24
CA ARG A 99 3.63 -19.88 16.70
C ARG A 99 4.25 -19.08 17.86
N GLY A 100 3.63 -17.98 18.30
CA GLY A 100 4.11 -17.11 19.37
C GLY A 100 5.19 -16.13 18.94
N ARG A 101 5.37 -15.91 17.62
CA ARG A 101 6.31 -14.92 17.10
C ARG A 101 5.80 -13.52 17.31
N SER A 102 6.66 -12.59 17.77
CA SER A 102 6.32 -11.18 17.89
C SER A 102 6.22 -10.51 16.53
N LEU A 103 5.05 -9.94 16.20
CA LEU A 103 4.79 -9.22 14.97
C LEU A 103 4.70 -7.72 15.24
N VAL A 104 5.41 -6.92 14.45
CA VAL A 104 5.46 -5.45 14.57
C VAL A 104 5.11 -4.80 13.25
N LEU A 105 4.08 -3.97 13.23
CA LEU A 105 3.71 -3.21 12.04
C LEU A 105 4.53 -1.93 11.96
N VAL A 106 5.23 -1.70 10.85
CA VAL A 106 6.09 -0.52 10.67
C VAL A 106 5.86 0.10 9.31
N THR A 107 5.24 1.26 9.25
CA THR A 107 4.77 1.85 8.00
C THR A 107 5.07 3.34 7.87
N ALA A 108 5.17 3.81 6.62
CA ALA A 108 5.20 5.23 6.29
C ALA A 108 3.78 5.87 6.31
N ALA A 109 2.72 5.11 6.52
CA ALA A 109 1.36 5.63 6.71
C ALA A 109 1.26 6.43 8.03
N ASP A 110 0.18 7.17 8.18
CA ASP A 110 -0.13 7.88 9.42
C ASP A 110 -0.33 6.89 10.60
N GLN A 111 0.14 7.27 11.78
CA GLN A 111 0.10 6.41 12.97
C GLN A 111 -1.33 5.97 13.32
N GLU A 112 -2.30 6.89 13.29
CA GLU A 112 -3.70 6.60 13.66
C GLU A 112 -4.32 5.59 12.69
N LEU A 113 -4.01 5.72 11.39
CA LEU A 113 -4.48 4.77 10.36
C LEU A 113 -3.82 3.39 10.53
N ALA A 114 -2.51 3.36 10.81
CA ALA A 114 -1.80 2.12 11.03
C ALA A 114 -2.31 1.38 12.29
N GLU A 115 -2.59 2.10 13.36
CA GLU A 115 -3.19 1.54 14.59
C GLU A 115 -4.60 0.98 14.35
N ALA A 116 -5.43 1.68 13.56
CA ALA A 116 -6.76 1.20 13.19
C ALA A 116 -6.71 -0.11 12.39
N VAL A 117 -5.77 -0.22 11.44
CA VAL A 117 -5.55 -1.44 10.66
C VAL A 117 -5.05 -2.57 11.55
N ALA A 118 -4.06 -2.30 12.40
CA ALA A 118 -3.49 -3.30 13.31
C ALA A 118 -4.53 -3.81 14.32
N ALA A 119 -5.36 -2.93 14.86
CA ALA A 119 -6.45 -3.29 15.78
C ALA A 119 -7.51 -4.17 15.09
N HIS A 120 -7.81 -3.92 13.82
CA HIS A 120 -8.73 -4.74 13.06
C HIS A 120 -8.21 -6.16 12.80
N ILE A 121 -6.91 -6.30 12.50
CA ILE A 121 -6.28 -7.59 12.23
C ILE A 121 -6.00 -8.35 13.54
N GLY A 122 -5.62 -7.67 14.61
CA GLY A 122 -5.50 -8.23 15.95
C GLY A 122 -4.27 -9.11 16.23
N ILE A 123 -3.28 -9.15 15.33
CA ILE A 123 -2.08 -10.00 15.48
C ILE A 123 -0.78 -9.23 15.79
N PHE A 124 -0.81 -7.90 15.74
CA PHE A 124 0.38 -7.07 15.93
C PHE A 124 0.56 -6.67 17.40
N HIS A 125 1.76 -6.88 17.94
CA HIS A 125 2.12 -6.49 19.30
C HIS A 125 2.47 -5.02 19.43
N ARG A 126 3.04 -4.42 18.37
CA ARG A 126 3.42 -3.00 18.31
C ARG A 126 3.18 -2.44 16.91
N VAL A 127 2.93 -1.12 16.87
CA VAL A 127 2.67 -0.37 15.64
C VAL A 127 3.50 0.89 15.62
N HIS A 128 4.24 1.09 14.53
CA HIS A 128 5.01 2.28 14.29
C HIS A 128 4.63 2.87 12.94
N GLY A 129 3.96 4.01 12.94
CA GLY A 129 3.59 4.81 11.78
C GLY A 129 4.27 6.16 11.77
N SER A 130 4.04 6.93 10.71
CA SER A 130 4.52 8.30 10.62
C SER A 130 3.76 9.20 11.60
N ARG A 131 4.51 10.04 12.32
CA ARG A 131 3.97 11.07 13.23
C ARG A 131 4.41 12.45 12.77
N GLN A 132 3.94 13.52 13.46
CA GLN A 132 4.27 14.91 13.15
C GLN A 132 5.77 15.11 12.91
N GLY A 133 6.13 15.57 11.68
CA GLY A 133 7.50 15.90 11.31
C GLY A 133 8.43 14.72 10.98
N LYS A 134 8.03 13.45 11.26
CA LYS A 134 8.83 12.26 10.93
C LYS A 134 8.08 11.35 9.98
N ASN A 135 8.49 11.33 8.71
CA ASN A 135 8.01 10.35 7.74
C ASN A 135 8.84 9.06 7.90
N LEU A 136 8.19 7.99 8.32
CA LEU A 136 8.83 6.70 8.61
C LEU A 136 9.04 5.89 7.33
N LYS A 137 9.88 6.41 6.41
CA LYS A 137 10.19 5.77 5.13
C LYS A 137 11.68 5.52 4.97
N GLY A 138 12.05 4.39 4.36
CA GLY A 138 13.42 4.06 3.99
C GLY A 138 14.39 4.12 5.17
N ARG A 139 15.35 5.04 5.13
CA ARG A 139 16.39 5.19 6.15
C ARG A 139 15.83 5.48 7.55
N ALA A 140 14.82 6.34 7.68
CA ALA A 140 14.21 6.65 8.97
C ALA A 140 13.56 5.41 9.62
N LYS A 141 12.97 4.52 8.79
CA LYS A 141 12.42 3.23 9.23
C LYS A 141 13.56 2.31 9.72
N ALA A 142 14.66 2.23 8.98
CA ALA A 142 15.83 1.45 9.37
C ALA A 142 16.43 1.93 10.70
N GLU A 143 16.63 3.23 10.85
CA GLU A 143 17.16 3.84 12.08
C GLU A 143 16.26 3.54 13.30
N LEU A 144 14.93 3.64 13.14
CA LEU A 144 13.99 3.29 14.19
C LEU A 144 14.11 1.81 14.59
N LEU A 145 14.08 0.90 13.62
CA LEU A 145 14.14 -0.55 13.90
C LEU A 145 15.48 -0.94 14.52
N CYS A 146 16.58 -0.36 14.06
CA CYS A 146 17.90 -0.56 14.66
C CYS A 146 17.94 -0.06 16.11
N SER A 147 17.29 1.06 16.43
CA SER A 147 17.24 1.58 17.80
C SER A 147 16.41 0.71 18.75
N ILE A 148 15.40 -0.02 18.24
CA ILE A 148 14.51 -0.86 19.05
C ILE A 148 15.05 -2.27 19.23
N PHE A 149 15.58 -2.87 18.15
CA PHE A 149 15.92 -4.29 18.10
C PHE A 149 17.43 -4.54 17.96
N GLY A 150 18.22 -3.51 17.66
CA GLY A 150 19.63 -3.66 17.31
C GLY A 150 19.85 -4.07 15.85
N ASP A 151 21.12 -4.10 15.45
CA ASP A 151 21.53 -4.62 14.14
C ASP A 151 21.30 -6.14 14.09
N ARG A 152 20.64 -6.60 13.03
CA ARG A 152 20.23 -8.02 12.82
C ARG A 152 19.38 -8.63 13.94
N GLY A 153 18.78 -7.80 14.81
CA GLY A 153 17.90 -8.27 15.88
C GLY A 153 16.43 -8.50 15.45
N PHE A 154 16.12 -8.40 14.18
CA PHE A 154 14.76 -8.58 13.62
C PHE A 154 14.80 -9.09 12.19
N GLU A 155 13.69 -9.61 11.71
CA GLU A 155 13.44 -9.90 10.29
C GLU A 155 12.41 -8.91 9.73
N TYR A 156 12.43 -8.69 8.41
CA TYR A 156 11.61 -7.65 7.81
C TYR A 156 10.88 -8.10 6.54
N ALA A 157 9.56 -7.83 6.51
CA ALA A 157 8.70 -8.02 5.35
C ALA A 157 8.45 -6.68 4.65
N GLY A 158 8.77 -6.59 3.36
CA GLY A 158 8.64 -5.37 2.56
C GLY A 158 8.48 -5.65 1.07
N ASP A 159 8.20 -4.59 0.28
CA ASP A 159 7.89 -4.72 -1.15
C ASP A 159 8.70 -3.80 -2.06
N SER A 160 9.33 -2.78 -1.50
CA SER A 160 9.80 -1.62 -2.27
C SER A 160 11.33 -1.44 -2.23
N PRO A 161 11.91 -0.74 -3.22
CA PRO A 161 13.32 -0.36 -3.19
C PRO A 161 13.70 0.48 -1.96
N SER A 162 12.75 1.18 -1.33
CA SER A 162 13.01 1.94 -0.10
C SER A 162 13.31 1.03 1.09
N ASP A 163 12.87 -0.23 1.06
CA ASP A 163 13.07 -1.21 2.12
C ASP A 163 14.48 -1.82 2.11
N MET A 164 15.27 -1.56 1.05
CA MET A 164 16.69 -1.95 0.99
C MET A 164 17.50 -1.43 2.19
N HIS A 165 17.15 -0.25 2.73
CA HIS A 165 17.81 0.29 3.92
C HIS A 165 17.52 -0.55 5.17
N VAL A 166 16.31 -1.15 5.23
CA VAL A 166 15.88 -2.00 6.35
C VAL A 166 16.45 -3.40 6.18
N TRP A 167 16.38 -3.98 4.99
CA TRP A 167 16.91 -5.32 4.72
C TRP A 167 18.42 -5.43 5.00
N ARG A 168 19.21 -4.38 4.76
CA ARG A 168 20.65 -4.37 5.07
C ARG A 168 20.97 -4.62 6.53
N ILE A 169 20.08 -4.20 7.43
CA ILE A 169 20.27 -4.32 8.90
C ILE A 169 19.36 -5.39 9.51
N SER A 170 18.54 -6.07 8.72
CA SER A 170 17.70 -7.19 9.17
C SER A 170 18.46 -8.50 9.09
N ASN A 171 18.06 -9.48 9.92
CA ASN A 171 18.61 -10.83 9.89
C ASN A 171 18.09 -11.67 8.71
N GLY A 172 16.93 -11.30 8.16
CA GLY A 172 16.32 -11.96 7.02
C GLY A 172 15.22 -11.11 6.39
N ALA A 173 14.97 -11.36 5.10
CA ALA A 173 13.95 -10.68 4.30
C ALA A 173 12.79 -11.60 3.94
N TYR A 174 11.58 -11.06 4.09
CA TYR A 174 10.36 -11.55 3.46
C TYR A 174 10.00 -10.55 2.37
N VAL A 175 10.04 -10.98 1.12
CA VAL A 175 9.91 -10.05 -0.01
C VAL A 175 8.55 -10.24 -0.67
N VAL A 176 7.78 -9.15 -0.78
CA VAL A 176 6.53 -9.12 -1.53
C VAL A 176 6.76 -8.36 -2.82
N GLY A 177 6.53 -8.97 -3.98
CA GLY A 177 6.68 -8.24 -5.24
C GLY A 177 7.34 -8.99 -6.37
N SER A 178 8.10 -8.27 -7.21
CA SER A 178 8.75 -8.83 -8.39
C SER A 178 10.01 -9.63 -8.03
N GLU A 179 10.39 -10.53 -8.94
CA GLU A 179 11.65 -11.28 -8.85
C GLU A 179 12.86 -10.34 -8.71
N THR A 180 12.88 -9.25 -9.47
CA THR A 180 13.95 -8.22 -9.36
C THR A 180 14.04 -7.57 -7.98
N THR A 181 12.93 -7.48 -7.24
CA THR A 181 12.94 -6.99 -5.85
C THR A 181 13.53 -8.05 -4.93
N ALA A 182 13.19 -9.32 -5.15
CA ALA A 182 13.74 -10.44 -4.37
C ALA A 182 15.25 -10.60 -4.60
N GLU A 183 15.73 -10.51 -5.84
CA GLU A 183 17.16 -10.54 -6.17
C GLU A 183 17.94 -9.39 -5.50
N ARG A 184 17.38 -8.18 -5.50
CA ARG A 184 17.99 -7.04 -4.79
C ARG A 184 18.03 -7.26 -3.27
N ALA A 185 16.96 -7.77 -2.67
CA ALA A 185 16.97 -8.12 -1.25
C ALA A 185 18.01 -9.21 -0.95
N ALA A 186 18.12 -10.24 -1.80
CA ALA A 186 19.09 -11.31 -1.68
C ALA A 186 20.55 -10.82 -1.75
N SER A 187 20.82 -9.69 -2.41
CA SER A 187 22.17 -9.11 -2.45
C SER A 187 22.63 -8.50 -1.12
N VAL A 188 21.74 -8.30 -0.15
CA VAL A 188 22.05 -7.62 1.13
C VAL A 188 21.70 -8.44 2.37
N THR A 189 20.76 -9.39 2.27
CA THR A 189 20.37 -10.28 3.38
C THR A 189 19.78 -11.58 2.84
N GLU A 190 19.64 -12.58 3.69
CA GLU A 190 19.01 -13.84 3.32
C GLU A 190 17.50 -13.67 3.09
N VAL A 191 17.00 -14.07 1.90
CA VAL A 191 15.57 -14.09 1.61
C VAL A 191 14.96 -15.36 2.16
N ARG A 192 14.21 -15.25 3.26
CA ARG A 192 13.53 -16.38 3.93
C ARG A 192 12.32 -16.86 3.15
N ARG A 193 11.56 -15.91 2.57
CA ARG A 193 10.39 -16.22 1.76
C ARG A 193 10.12 -15.09 0.76
N TRP A 194 9.68 -15.48 -0.43
CA TRP A 194 9.23 -14.58 -1.48
C TRP A 194 7.75 -14.81 -1.78
N PHE A 195 6.98 -13.73 -1.82
CA PHE A 195 5.57 -13.68 -2.18
C PHE A 195 5.46 -12.96 -3.53
N PRO A 196 5.32 -13.70 -4.65
CA PRO A 196 5.30 -13.10 -5.97
C PRO A 196 4.04 -12.27 -6.18
N ARG A 197 4.20 -11.00 -6.53
CA ARG A 197 3.07 -10.20 -6.98
C ARG A 197 2.75 -10.55 -8.42
N ARG A 198 1.52 -11.00 -8.68
CA ARG A 198 1.05 -11.21 -10.05
C ARG A 198 1.10 -9.89 -10.80
N LYS A 199 1.92 -9.82 -11.86
CA LYS A 199 1.92 -8.68 -12.77
C LYS A 199 0.54 -8.61 -13.41
N GLY A 200 -0.11 -7.45 -13.37
CA GLY A 200 -1.33 -7.22 -14.13
C GLY A 200 -1.06 -7.54 -15.60
N ASN A 201 -1.82 -8.47 -16.17
CA ASN A 201 -1.67 -8.86 -17.57
C ASN A 201 -2.24 -7.73 -18.45
N LEU A 202 -1.67 -7.54 -19.66
CA LEU A 202 -2.22 -6.58 -20.63
C LEU A 202 -3.71 -6.76 -20.87
N SER A 203 -4.22 -7.99 -20.73
CA SER A 203 -5.65 -8.29 -20.82
C SER A 203 -6.47 -7.66 -19.68
N CYS A 204 -5.89 -7.44 -18.49
CA CYS A 204 -6.55 -6.70 -17.41
C CYS A 204 -6.67 -5.23 -17.77
N TRP A 205 -5.62 -4.63 -18.34
CA TRP A 205 -5.63 -3.25 -18.79
C TRP A 205 -6.61 -3.01 -19.94
N SER A 206 -6.64 -3.88 -20.97
CA SER A 206 -7.58 -3.77 -22.08
C SER A 206 -9.04 -3.90 -21.61
N ARG A 207 -9.29 -4.71 -20.58
CA ARG A 207 -10.59 -4.87 -19.96
C ARG A 207 -10.99 -3.65 -19.14
N ALA A 208 -10.05 -3.07 -18.36
CA ALA A 208 -10.27 -1.85 -17.59
C ALA A 208 -10.54 -0.62 -18.48
N ILE A 209 -9.82 -0.49 -19.60
CA ILE A 209 -9.99 0.58 -20.59
C ILE A 209 -11.26 0.35 -21.44
N ARG A 210 -11.89 -0.84 -21.32
CA ARG A 210 -13.10 -1.21 -22.06
C ARG A 210 -12.98 -0.99 -23.58
N VAL A 211 -11.84 -1.37 -24.17
CA VAL A 211 -11.51 -1.18 -25.61
C VAL A 211 -12.64 -1.67 -26.53
N HIS A 212 -13.40 -2.71 -26.14
CA HIS A 212 -14.54 -3.21 -26.91
C HIS A 212 -15.65 -2.17 -27.09
N HIS A 213 -15.74 -1.12 -26.27
CA HIS A 213 -16.69 -0.03 -26.50
C HIS A 213 -16.21 0.99 -27.54
N TRP A 214 -14.93 0.96 -27.93
CA TRP A 214 -14.38 1.87 -28.93
C TRP A 214 -14.97 1.64 -30.34
N SER A 215 -15.53 0.46 -30.58
CA SER A 215 -16.25 0.20 -31.83
C SER A 215 -17.40 1.20 -32.09
N LYS A 216 -18.03 1.73 -31.05
CA LYS A 216 -19.06 2.79 -31.14
C LYS A 216 -18.45 4.13 -31.60
N ASN A 217 -17.18 4.37 -31.31
CA ASN A 217 -16.48 5.60 -31.70
C ASN A 217 -16.11 5.61 -33.19
N LEU A 218 -16.16 4.44 -33.89
CA LEU A 218 -16.02 4.35 -35.34
C LEU A 218 -17.11 5.15 -36.09
N LEU A 219 -18.24 5.43 -35.45
CA LEU A 219 -19.27 6.32 -36.01
C LEU A 219 -18.73 7.72 -36.29
N MET A 220 -17.64 8.16 -35.66
CA MET A 220 -16.97 9.44 -35.98
C MET A 220 -16.37 9.47 -37.39
N LEU A 221 -16.16 8.31 -38.03
CA LEU A 221 -15.69 8.22 -39.41
C LEU A 221 -16.83 8.41 -40.44
N VAL A 222 -18.07 8.21 -40.04
CA VAL A 222 -19.24 8.26 -40.94
C VAL A 222 -19.38 9.63 -41.62
N PRO A 223 -19.26 10.80 -40.93
CA PRO A 223 -19.39 12.09 -41.57
C PRO A 223 -18.33 12.34 -42.67
N ILE A 224 -17.12 11.81 -42.53
CA ILE A 224 -16.05 11.96 -43.53
C ILE A 224 -16.34 11.10 -44.74
N LEU A 225 -16.83 9.88 -44.55
CA LEU A 225 -17.25 9.01 -45.62
C LEU A 225 -18.39 9.62 -46.43
N LEU A 226 -19.38 10.21 -45.75
CA LEU A 226 -20.51 10.89 -46.40
C LEU A 226 -20.13 12.19 -47.10
N ALA A 227 -19.13 12.92 -46.54
CA ALA A 227 -18.64 14.16 -47.16
C ALA A 227 -17.75 13.95 -48.39
N HIS A 228 -17.44 12.69 -48.73
CA HIS A 228 -16.53 12.30 -49.86
C HIS A 228 -15.17 13.06 -49.83
N ARG A 229 -14.74 13.55 -48.66
CA ARG A 229 -13.47 14.28 -48.47
C ARG A 229 -12.39 13.35 -47.88
N LEU A 230 -12.04 12.31 -48.60
CA LEU A 230 -10.99 11.35 -48.23
C LEU A 230 -9.60 11.90 -48.52
N SER A 231 -9.17 12.98 -47.86
CA SER A 231 -7.77 13.36 -47.86
C SER A 231 -7.01 12.62 -46.75
N TRP A 232 -5.76 12.30 -46.99
CA TRP A 232 -4.91 11.62 -46.02
C TRP A 232 -4.79 12.36 -44.70
N HIS A 233 -4.75 13.68 -44.77
CA HIS A 233 -4.73 14.56 -43.58
C HIS A 233 -6.03 14.50 -42.78
N THR A 234 -7.19 14.55 -43.44
CA THR A 234 -8.50 14.48 -42.78
C THR A 234 -8.71 13.12 -42.11
N LEU A 235 -8.28 12.05 -42.77
CA LEU A 235 -8.37 10.69 -42.23
C LEU A 235 -7.52 10.53 -40.96
N LEU A 236 -6.27 11.01 -40.97
CA LEU A 236 -5.37 10.98 -39.82
C LEU A 236 -5.92 11.81 -38.63
N LEU A 237 -6.43 13.00 -38.90
CA LEU A 237 -7.02 13.84 -37.85
C LEU A 237 -8.24 13.18 -37.19
N THR A 238 -9.10 12.56 -38.02
CA THR A 238 -10.28 11.89 -37.46
C THR A 238 -9.92 10.63 -36.69
N LEU A 239 -8.94 9.88 -37.20
CA LEU A 239 -8.44 8.71 -36.48
C LEU A 239 -7.85 9.12 -35.12
N ALA A 240 -7.03 10.18 -35.09
CA ALA A 240 -6.49 10.74 -33.88
C ALA A 240 -7.59 11.22 -32.92
N GLY A 241 -8.60 11.93 -33.44
CA GLY A 241 -9.77 12.35 -32.67
C GLY A 241 -10.56 11.17 -32.08
N THR A 242 -10.76 10.12 -32.86
CA THR A 242 -11.45 8.89 -32.42
C THR A 242 -10.70 8.20 -31.29
N VAL A 243 -9.37 8.11 -31.39
CA VAL A 243 -8.51 7.54 -30.35
C VAL A 243 -8.55 8.39 -29.08
N LEU A 244 -8.38 9.71 -29.20
CA LEU A 244 -8.44 10.63 -28.06
C LEU A 244 -9.80 10.58 -27.37
N PHE A 245 -10.88 10.57 -28.11
CA PHE A 245 -12.23 10.44 -27.54
C PHE A 245 -12.40 9.10 -26.83
N GLY A 246 -11.90 7.99 -27.43
CA GLY A 246 -11.91 6.67 -26.80
C GLY A 246 -11.14 6.64 -25.48
N LEU A 247 -9.98 7.29 -25.42
CA LEU A 247 -9.18 7.42 -24.19
C LEU A 247 -9.91 8.26 -23.12
N CYS A 248 -10.52 9.39 -23.50
CA CYS A 248 -11.30 10.20 -22.58
C CYS A 248 -12.51 9.42 -22.02
N ALA A 249 -13.27 8.74 -22.87
CA ALA A 249 -14.39 7.90 -22.45
C ALA A 249 -13.92 6.77 -21.51
N SER A 250 -12.80 6.11 -21.84
CA SER A 250 -12.21 5.07 -20.98
C SER A 250 -11.80 5.63 -19.62
N GLY A 251 -11.25 6.85 -19.59
CA GLY A 251 -10.90 7.53 -18.33
C GLY A 251 -12.12 7.74 -17.43
N VAL A 252 -13.26 8.14 -18.01
CA VAL A 252 -14.53 8.30 -17.27
C VAL A 252 -15.01 6.95 -16.74
N TYR A 253 -14.93 5.88 -17.52
CA TYR A 253 -15.32 4.53 -17.06
C TYR A 253 -14.42 4.02 -15.93
N VAL A 254 -13.09 4.17 -16.06
CA VAL A 254 -12.16 3.79 -15.01
C VAL A 254 -12.42 4.58 -13.73
N PHE A 255 -12.72 5.88 -13.86
CA PHE A 255 -13.07 6.73 -12.72
C PHE A 255 -14.37 6.27 -12.06
N ASN A 256 -15.40 5.94 -12.85
CA ASN A 256 -16.65 5.43 -12.33
C ASN A 256 -16.47 4.06 -11.65
N ASP A 257 -15.73 3.14 -12.27
CA ASP A 257 -15.42 1.83 -11.68
C ASP A 257 -14.64 1.97 -10.35
N LEU A 258 -13.73 2.96 -10.26
CA LEU A 258 -12.99 3.27 -9.04
C LEU A 258 -13.92 3.79 -7.92
N LEU A 259 -14.93 4.58 -8.29
CA LEU A 259 -15.96 5.02 -7.37
C LEU A 259 -16.89 3.87 -6.95
N ASP A 260 -17.26 2.96 -7.86
CA ASP A 260 -18.15 1.85 -7.61
C ASP A 260 -17.48 0.74 -6.78
N LEU A 261 -16.22 0.39 -7.06
CA LEU A 261 -15.48 -0.61 -6.27
C LEU A 261 -15.43 -0.26 -4.78
N SER A 262 -15.37 1.03 -4.45
CA SER A 262 -15.45 1.49 -3.07
C SER A 262 -16.89 1.47 -2.53
N LEU A 263 -17.96 1.30 -3.36
CA LEU A 263 -19.34 1.12 -2.92
C LEU A 263 -19.68 -0.36 -2.65
N ILE A 264 -19.08 -1.29 -3.38
CA ILE A 264 -19.33 -2.73 -3.23
C ILE A 264 -18.76 -3.27 -1.90
N HIS A 265 -17.81 -2.56 -1.30
CA HIS A 265 -17.22 -2.89 -0.01
C HIS A 265 -17.83 -2.10 1.18
N ILE A 266 -18.99 -1.45 0.99
CA ILE A 266 -19.84 -0.93 2.06
C ILE A 266 -20.94 -1.93 2.32
#